data_49c8323dbef144fd81fe0e3f9aa3d1e3
#
_entry.id   49c8323dbef144fd81fe0e3f9aa3d1e3
#
_cell.length_a   1.000
_cell.length_b   1.000
_cell.length_c   1.000
_cell.angle_alpha   90.00
_cell.angle_beta   90.00
_cell.angle_gamma   90.00
#
_symmetry.space_group_name_H-M   'P 1'
#
loop_
_entity.id
_entity.type
_entity.pdbx_description
1 polymer ?
#
loop_
_entity_poly.entity_id
_entity_poly.type
_entity_poly.pdbx_seq_one_letter_code
_entity_poly.pdbx_strand_id
1 'polypeptide(L)'
;MNNLNQKAKVCAVIPFYNELVFLFDVVTETLNFVDKVIAVNDGSSDGSEKTVDNMERVQVISLDRNYGKGYALQIGFNESIKQSFARIITLDADKQHNPAFIPEFISQLNYFDIVIGNRLNDTKDMPIQRFLSNRITSSLLSIKTGQKVWDSQCGYRGYNAAVLKNVKSYSPGYEAESEMIIYAARAEFKIGCVNIPTIYGNEKSKMNPVEAILGFTKILFK
;
A
#
# COMPACT_ATOMS: atom_id res chain seq x y z
N MET A 1 -36.26 -4.44 -10.37
CA MET A 1 -36.13 -3.28 -9.46
C MET A 1 -34.88 -3.45 -8.63
N ASN A 2 -34.02 -2.53 -8.77
CA ASN A 2 -32.58 -2.65 -8.68
C ASN A 2 -32.00 -2.64 -7.28
N ASN A 3 -31.04 -3.53 -7.05
CA ASN A 3 -30.07 -3.52 -5.94
C ASN A 3 -29.16 -2.27 -6.00
N LEU A 4 -29.67 -1.08 -5.76
CA LEU A 4 -28.92 0.19 -5.85
C LEU A 4 -28.28 0.64 -4.54
N ASN A 5 -28.12 -0.24 -3.52
CA ASN A 5 -27.49 0.18 -2.24
C ASN A 5 -26.66 -0.91 -1.57
N GLN A 6 -26.01 -1.79 -2.31
CA GLN A 6 -25.00 -2.62 -1.67
C GLN A 6 -23.72 -1.80 -1.55
N LYS A 7 -23.40 -1.33 -0.33
CA LYS A 7 -22.16 -0.61 -0.02
C LYS A 7 -20.98 -1.42 -0.57
N ALA A 8 -20.13 -0.78 -1.35
CA ALA A 8 -18.96 -1.45 -1.93
C ALA A 8 -18.10 -2.03 -0.82
N LYS A 9 -17.86 -3.36 -0.85
CA LYS A 9 -17.02 -4.04 0.15
C LYS A 9 -15.58 -3.58 0.04
N VAL A 10 -14.99 -3.26 1.17
CA VAL A 10 -13.62 -2.77 1.33
C VAL A 10 -12.78 -3.79 2.08
N CYS A 11 -11.58 -4.12 1.61
CA CYS A 11 -10.60 -4.81 2.44
C CYS A 11 -9.31 -4.01 2.56
N ALA A 12 -8.56 -4.26 3.63
CA ALA A 12 -7.18 -3.82 3.74
C ALA A 12 -6.24 -4.99 3.44
N VAL A 13 -5.16 -4.71 2.72
CA VAL A 13 -4.02 -5.63 2.52
C VAL A 13 -2.85 -5.07 3.29
N ILE A 14 -2.36 -5.82 4.28
CA ILE A 14 -1.27 -5.44 5.17
C ILE A 14 -0.14 -6.44 5.02
N PRO A 15 0.89 -6.15 4.19
CA PRO A 15 2.09 -6.97 4.14
C PRO A 15 2.93 -6.71 5.40
N PHE A 16 3.49 -7.77 5.99
CA PHE A 16 4.35 -7.64 7.16
C PHE A 16 5.51 -8.65 7.16
N TYR A 17 6.62 -8.22 7.77
CA TYR A 17 7.79 -9.05 8.00
C TYR A 17 8.46 -8.64 9.31
N ASN A 18 8.39 -9.53 10.34
CA ASN A 18 8.92 -9.26 11.68
C ASN A 18 8.36 -7.96 12.29
N GLU A 19 7.02 -7.91 12.50
CA GLU A 19 6.30 -6.75 13.03
C GLU A 19 5.52 -7.10 14.32
N LEU A 20 6.10 -7.96 15.18
CA LEU A 20 5.48 -8.45 16.41
C LEU A 20 4.91 -7.33 17.30
N VAL A 21 5.58 -6.18 17.33
CA VAL A 21 5.22 -5.07 18.24
C VAL A 21 3.97 -4.31 17.78
N PHE A 22 3.79 -4.12 16.47
CA PHE A 22 2.81 -3.18 15.95
C PHE A 22 1.65 -3.82 15.20
N LEU A 23 1.82 -5.05 14.69
CA LEU A 23 0.85 -5.68 13.80
C LEU A 23 -0.55 -5.77 14.40
N PHE A 24 -0.65 -6.18 15.67
CA PHE A 24 -1.94 -6.32 16.36
C PHE A 24 -2.71 -5.00 16.42
N ASP A 25 -2.03 -3.91 16.80
CA ASP A 25 -2.63 -2.58 16.88
C ASP A 25 -3.08 -2.09 15.50
N VAL A 26 -2.20 -2.19 14.49
CA VAL A 26 -2.50 -1.74 13.12
C VAL A 26 -3.71 -2.49 12.56
N VAL A 27 -3.77 -3.81 12.73
CA VAL A 27 -4.88 -4.63 12.26
C VAL A 27 -6.17 -4.28 13.00
N THR A 28 -6.12 -4.16 14.33
CA THR A 28 -7.29 -3.83 15.17
C THR A 28 -7.87 -2.46 14.81
N GLU A 29 -7.01 -1.45 14.68
CA GLU A 29 -7.43 -0.11 14.30
C GLU A 29 -8.01 -0.08 12.87
N THR A 30 -7.39 -0.80 11.94
CA THR A 30 -7.85 -0.89 10.53
C THR A 30 -9.23 -1.52 10.41
N LEU A 31 -9.55 -2.54 11.22
CA LEU A 31 -10.86 -3.23 11.22
C LEU A 31 -12.05 -2.32 11.56
N ASN A 32 -11.82 -1.14 12.15
CA ASN A 32 -12.88 -0.15 12.37
C ASN A 32 -13.38 0.49 11.06
N PHE A 33 -12.62 0.40 9.96
CA PHE A 33 -12.88 1.12 8.72
C PHE A 33 -13.08 0.23 7.49
N VAL A 34 -12.77 -1.08 7.61
CA VAL A 34 -12.86 -2.03 6.49
C VAL A 34 -13.69 -3.26 6.87
N ASP A 35 -14.20 -3.97 5.87
CA ASP A 35 -14.99 -5.18 6.08
C ASP A 35 -14.09 -6.39 6.43
N LYS A 36 -12.84 -6.40 5.96
CA LYS A 36 -11.86 -7.47 6.19
C LYS A 36 -10.43 -6.97 6.10
N VAL A 37 -9.52 -7.59 6.85
CA VAL A 37 -8.07 -7.45 6.69
C VAL A 37 -7.49 -8.74 6.11
N ILE A 38 -6.68 -8.62 5.08
CA ILE A 38 -5.82 -9.67 4.53
C ILE A 38 -4.39 -9.32 4.95
N ALA A 39 -3.89 -9.98 5.98
CA ALA A 39 -2.54 -9.81 6.49
C ALA A 39 -1.61 -10.83 5.82
N VAL A 40 -0.59 -10.35 5.10
CA VAL A 40 0.33 -11.22 4.36
C VAL A 40 1.67 -11.25 5.06
N ASN A 41 1.97 -12.39 5.68
CA ASN A 41 3.24 -12.66 6.34
C ASN A 41 4.31 -13.03 5.31
N ASP A 42 5.28 -12.17 5.12
CA ASP A 42 6.40 -12.38 4.19
C ASP A 42 7.54 -13.18 4.86
N GLY A 43 7.19 -14.32 5.47
CA GLY A 43 8.15 -15.24 6.07
C GLY A 43 8.75 -14.76 7.39
N SER A 44 7.97 -14.13 8.28
CA SER A 44 8.42 -13.69 9.60
C SER A 44 8.89 -14.87 10.47
N SER A 45 9.87 -14.58 11.32
CA SER A 45 10.41 -15.54 12.30
C SER A 45 10.18 -15.13 13.75
N ASP A 46 9.55 -13.98 13.99
CA ASP A 46 9.32 -13.40 15.32
C ASP A 46 7.97 -13.78 15.95
N GLY A 47 7.10 -14.51 15.21
CA GLY A 47 5.78 -14.91 15.67
C GLY A 47 4.70 -13.83 15.53
N SER A 48 4.96 -12.77 14.75
CA SER A 48 3.99 -11.69 14.50
C SER A 48 2.64 -12.20 14.01
N GLU A 49 2.61 -13.25 13.16
CA GLU A 49 1.38 -13.81 12.61
C GLU A 49 0.41 -14.29 13.69
N LYS A 50 0.95 -14.82 14.80
CA LYS A 50 0.14 -15.37 15.91
C LYS A 50 -0.67 -14.30 16.63
N THR A 51 -0.27 -13.04 16.52
CA THR A 51 -0.98 -11.94 17.19
C THR A 51 -2.33 -11.64 16.55
N VAL A 52 -2.52 -12.04 15.28
CA VAL A 52 -3.72 -11.70 14.47
C VAL A 52 -4.42 -12.90 13.84
N ASP A 53 -3.85 -14.12 13.93
CA ASP A 53 -4.32 -15.30 13.22
C ASP A 53 -5.76 -15.74 13.61
N ASN A 54 -6.18 -15.49 14.85
CA ASN A 54 -7.52 -15.86 15.33
C ASN A 54 -8.49 -14.68 15.42
N MET A 55 -8.16 -13.53 14.83
CA MET A 55 -9.05 -12.37 14.86
C MET A 55 -10.19 -12.52 13.85
N GLU A 56 -11.40 -12.19 14.28
CA GLU A 56 -12.56 -12.12 13.39
C GLU A 56 -12.32 -11.10 12.26
N ARG A 57 -12.73 -11.42 11.06
CA ARG A 57 -12.54 -10.62 9.84
C ARG A 57 -11.07 -10.39 9.44
N VAL A 58 -10.14 -11.19 9.98
CA VAL A 58 -8.74 -11.21 9.55
C VAL A 58 -8.46 -12.54 8.84
N GLN A 59 -7.71 -12.46 7.76
CA GLN A 59 -7.15 -13.63 7.08
C GLN A 59 -5.65 -13.45 7.01
N VAL A 60 -4.93 -14.36 7.64
CA VAL A 60 -3.47 -14.42 7.54
C VAL A 60 -3.09 -15.34 6.38
N ILE A 61 -2.17 -14.88 5.53
CA ILE A 61 -1.55 -15.69 4.49
C ILE A 61 -0.05 -15.68 4.77
N SER A 62 0.52 -16.82 5.10
CA SER A 62 1.95 -16.94 5.42
C SER A 62 2.73 -17.53 4.25
N LEU A 63 3.82 -16.86 3.89
CA LEU A 63 4.83 -17.32 2.93
C LEU A 63 5.91 -18.10 3.66
N ASP A 64 6.55 -19.04 2.96
CA ASP A 64 7.59 -19.92 3.51
C ASP A 64 8.91 -19.20 3.79
N ARG A 65 9.13 -18.05 3.15
CA ARG A 65 10.32 -17.18 3.32
C ARG A 65 10.02 -15.76 2.89
N ASN A 66 10.94 -14.84 3.11
CA ASN A 66 10.86 -13.47 2.63
C ASN A 66 11.08 -13.41 1.11
N TYR A 67 10.04 -12.98 0.39
CA TYR A 67 10.05 -12.73 -1.06
C TYR A 67 10.06 -11.25 -1.42
N GLY A 68 9.84 -10.39 -0.43
CA GLY A 68 9.78 -8.94 -0.57
C GLY A 68 8.36 -8.38 -0.57
N LYS A 69 8.25 -7.11 -0.14
CA LYS A 69 6.96 -6.40 0.03
C LYS A 69 6.07 -6.46 -1.21
N GLY A 70 6.66 -6.26 -2.40
CA GLY A 70 5.91 -6.28 -3.65
C GLY A 70 5.25 -7.63 -3.93
N TYR A 71 5.94 -8.74 -3.63
CA TYR A 71 5.39 -10.06 -3.78
C TYR A 71 4.25 -10.30 -2.76
N ALA A 72 4.44 -9.93 -1.50
CA ALA A 72 3.41 -10.03 -0.48
C ALA A 72 2.15 -9.22 -0.84
N LEU A 73 2.32 -8.00 -1.36
CA LEU A 73 1.20 -7.19 -1.87
C LEU A 73 0.44 -7.90 -3.00
N GLN A 74 1.14 -8.51 -3.96
CA GLN A 74 0.49 -9.25 -5.06
C GLN A 74 -0.37 -10.41 -4.56
N ILE A 75 0.13 -11.17 -3.56
CA ILE A 75 -0.64 -12.24 -2.93
C ILE A 75 -1.91 -11.69 -2.29
N GLY A 76 -1.81 -10.61 -1.52
CA GLY A 76 -2.96 -9.93 -0.91
C GLY A 76 -3.95 -9.38 -1.94
N PHE A 77 -3.46 -8.77 -3.03
CA PHE A 77 -4.30 -8.29 -4.13
C PHE A 77 -5.05 -9.43 -4.83
N ASN A 78 -4.38 -10.52 -5.15
CA ASN A 78 -5.01 -11.68 -5.77
C ASN A 78 -6.13 -12.26 -4.88
N GLU A 79 -5.88 -12.37 -3.58
CA GLU A 79 -6.87 -12.87 -2.64
C GLU A 79 -8.05 -11.88 -2.49
N SER A 80 -7.79 -10.57 -2.47
CA SER A 80 -8.84 -9.55 -2.40
C SER A 80 -9.77 -9.59 -3.62
N ILE A 81 -9.21 -9.78 -4.81
CA ILE A 81 -9.96 -9.91 -6.06
C ILE A 81 -10.78 -11.22 -6.08
N LYS A 82 -10.17 -12.34 -5.65
CA LYS A 82 -10.86 -13.63 -5.52
C LYS A 82 -12.08 -13.54 -4.60
N GLN A 83 -11.98 -12.77 -3.52
CA GLN A 83 -13.09 -12.54 -2.59
C GLN A 83 -14.06 -11.42 -3.04
N SER A 84 -13.88 -10.87 -4.23
CA SER A 84 -14.77 -9.88 -4.84
C SER A 84 -14.89 -8.56 -4.07
N PHE A 85 -13.81 -8.13 -3.38
CA PHE A 85 -13.76 -6.79 -2.82
C PHE A 85 -13.71 -5.75 -3.93
N ALA A 86 -14.47 -4.66 -3.75
CA ALA A 86 -14.56 -3.58 -4.74
C ALA A 86 -13.46 -2.54 -4.56
N ARG A 87 -13.03 -2.33 -3.32
CA ARG A 87 -11.97 -1.38 -2.94
C ARG A 87 -10.95 -2.03 -2.04
N ILE A 88 -9.70 -1.78 -2.31
CA ILE A 88 -8.57 -2.35 -1.58
C ILE A 88 -7.71 -1.21 -1.05
N ILE A 89 -7.43 -1.23 0.24
CA ILE A 89 -6.54 -0.29 0.92
C ILE A 89 -5.27 -1.03 1.31
N THR A 90 -4.10 -0.45 1.07
CA THR A 90 -2.83 -0.98 1.58
C THR A 90 -2.30 -0.10 2.70
N LEU A 91 -1.77 -0.71 3.74
CA LEU A 91 -1.06 -0.04 4.84
C LEU A 91 0.18 -0.84 5.19
N ASP A 92 1.22 -0.14 5.67
CA ASP A 92 2.37 -0.80 6.28
C ASP A 92 2.04 -1.20 7.73
N ALA A 93 2.68 -2.25 8.21
CA ALA A 93 2.41 -2.82 9.54
C ALA A 93 3.19 -2.14 10.67
N ASP A 94 3.95 -1.08 10.39
CA ASP A 94 4.89 -0.39 11.28
C ASP A 94 4.28 0.81 12.04
N LYS A 95 2.94 0.97 11.98
CA LYS A 95 2.19 2.06 12.64
C LYS A 95 2.50 3.49 12.11
N GLN A 96 3.22 3.62 10.98
CA GLN A 96 3.46 4.93 10.35
C GLN A 96 2.24 5.45 9.56
N HIS A 97 1.23 4.62 9.35
CA HIS A 97 -0.02 4.96 8.65
C HIS A 97 -1.20 4.92 9.63
N ASN A 98 -1.84 6.07 9.84
CA ASN A 98 -3.03 6.15 10.70
C ASN A 98 -4.27 5.64 9.95
N PRO A 99 -4.91 4.53 10.37
CA PRO A 99 -6.09 3.97 9.72
C PRO A 99 -7.30 4.90 9.67
N ALA A 100 -7.36 5.93 10.51
CA ALA A 100 -8.44 6.92 10.52
C ALA A 100 -8.59 7.69 9.18
N PHE A 101 -7.59 7.67 8.31
CA PHE A 101 -7.66 8.24 6.96
C PHE A 101 -8.32 7.31 5.92
N ILE A 102 -8.58 6.03 6.23
CA ILE A 102 -9.23 5.08 5.30
C ILE A 102 -10.53 5.64 4.69
N PRO A 103 -11.44 6.27 5.45
CA PRO A 103 -12.66 6.83 4.88
C PRO A 103 -12.39 7.88 3.80
N GLU A 104 -11.32 8.68 3.93
CA GLU A 104 -10.94 9.67 2.93
C GLU A 104 -10.41 9.01 1.66
N PHE A 105 -9.57 7.97 1.78
CA PHE A 105 -9.14 7.16 0.63
C PHE A 105 -10.35 6.56 -0.10
N ILE A 106 -11.30 5.97 0.64
CA ILE A 106 -12.53 5.40 0.06
C ILE A 106 -13.34 6.48 -0.67
N SER A 107 -13.43 7.68 -0.12
CA SER A 107 -14.12 8.81 -0.75
C SER A 107 -13.44 9.21 -2.06
N GLN A 108 -12.12 9.34 -2.07
CA GLN A 108 -11.33 9.71 -3.26
C GLN A 108 -11.38 8.65 -4.36
N LEU A 109 -11.56 7.36 -4.02
CA LEU A 109 -11.75 6.27 -4.98
C LEU A 109 -13.08 6.36 -5.78
N ASN A 110 -13.96 7.31 -5.48
CA ASN A 110 -15.10 7.63 -6.35
C ASN A 110 -14.68 8.46 -7.58
N TYR A 111 -13.53 9.14 -7.53
CA TYR A 111 -13.06 10.07 -8.56
C TYR A 111 -11.78 9.58 -9.24
N PHE A 112 -11.01 8.75 -8.55
CA PHE A 112 -9.73 8.21 -8.98
C PHE A 112 -9.73 6.68 -8.88
N ASP A 113 -8.87 6.03 -9.63
CA ASP A 113 -8.74 4.57 -9.65
C ASP A 113 -7.67 4.08 -8.68
N ILE A 114 -6.63 4.90 -8.49
CA ILE A 114 -5.60 4.75 -7.46
C ILE A 114 -5.54 6.04 -6.66
N VAL A 115 -5.44 5.90 -5.34
CA VAL A 115 -5.26 7.02 -4.41
C VAL A 115 -4.02 6.75 -3.56
N ILE A 116 -3.09 7.71 -3.49
CA ILE A 116 -1.81 7.56 -2.79
C ILE A 116 -1.77 8.56 -1.62
N GLY A 117 -1.32 8.12 -0.46
CA GLY A 117 -1.08 9.01 0.67
C GLY A 117 0.05 10.00 0.36
N ASN A 118 -0.18 11.27 0.61
CA ASN A 118 0.80 12.33 0.42
C ASN A 118 1.29 12.86 1.77
N ARG A 119 2.50 12.51 2.17
CA ARG A 119 3.17 12.93 3.40
C ARG A 119 3.96 14.22 3.21
N LEU A 120 4.21 14.62 1.96
CA LEU A 120 5.08 15.75 1.64
C LEU A 120 4.46 17.13 1.96
N ASN A 121 3.21 17.16 2.40
CA ASN A 121 2.57 18.38 2.90
C ASN A 121 2.92 18.68 4.36
N ASP A 122 3.30 17.66 5.15
CA ASP A 122 3.77 17.83 6.53
C ASP A 122 5.12 17.13 6.67
N THR A 123 6.17 17.94 6.53
CA THR A 123 7.55 17.44 6.47
C THR A 123 8.36 17.78 7.71
N LYS A 124 7.72 18.28 8.78
CA LYS A 124 8.42 18.77 9.98
C LYS A 124 9.36 17.74 10.59
N ASP A 125 8.92 16.49 10.62
CA ASP A 125 9.69 15.39 11.21
C ASP A 125 10.42 14.53 10.15
N MET A 126 10.31 14.91 8.86
CA MET A 126 10.91 14.14 7.77
C MET A 126 12.39 14.48 7.59
N PRO A 127 13.31 13.49 7.65
CA PRO A 127 14.71 13.71 7.32
C PRO A 127 14.86 14.30 5.91
N ILE A 128 15.66 15.36 5.76
CA ILE A 128 15.81 16.10 4.51
C ILE A 128 16.21 15.22 3.32
N GLN A 129 17.01 14.20 3.57
CA GLN A 129 17.44 13.24 2.54
C GLN A 129 16.24 12.41 2.01
N ARG A 130 15.32 11.99 2.90
CA ARG A 130 14.09 11.30 2.51
C ARG A 130 13.14 12.22 1.76
N PHE A 131 12.99 13.46 2.21
CA PHE A 131 12.19 14.45 1.51
C PHE A 131 12.67 14.67 0.07
N LEU A 132 13.98 14.89 -0.11
CA LEU A 132 14.57 15.09 -1.45
C LEU A 132 14.41 13.85 -2.33
N SER A 133 14.71 12.67 -1.80
CA SER A 133 14.54 11.40 -2.52
C SER A 133 13.10 11.21 -2.97
N ASN A 134 12.12 11.38 -2.07
CA ASN A 134 10.71 11.24 -2.39
C ASN A 134 10.26 12.25 -3.44
N ARG A 135 10.71 13.50 -3.33
CA ARG A 135 10.35 14.55 -4.28
C ARG A 135 10.90 14.28 -5.68
N ILE A 136 12.15 13.81 -5.76
CA ILE A 136 12.79 13.45 -7.05
C ILE A 136 12.06 12.25 -7.67
N THR A 137 11.86 11.17 -6.94
CA THR A 137 11.20 9.97 -7.46
C THR A 137 9.76 10.24 -7.88
N SER A 138 9.01 11.04 -7.11
CA SER A 138 7.64 11.42 -7.45
C SER A 138 7.58 12.32 -8.69
N SER A 139 8.53 13.24 -8.86
CA SER A 139 8.63 14.07 -10.06
C SER A 139 8.95 13.25 -11.30
N LEU A 140 9.89 12.30 -11.21
CA LEU A 140 10.23 11.41 -12.30
C LEU A 140 9.05 10.53 -12.72
N LEU A 141 8.31 9.98 -11.75
CA LEU A 141 7.09 9.22 -12.03
C LEU A 141 5.99 10.11 -12.62
N SER A 142 5.85 11.35 -12.17
CA SER A 142 4.87 12.28 -12.75
C SER A 142 5.16 12.55 -14.23
N ILE A 143 6.43 12.74 -14.59
CA ILE A 143 6.87 12.89 -16.00
C ILE A 143 6.59 11.61 -16.78
N LYS A 144 6.97 10.44 -16.25
CA LYS A 144 6.81 9.14 -16.92
C LYS A 144 5.35 8.77 -17.17
N THR A 145 4.45 9.14 -16.26
CA THR A 145 3.03 8.78 -16.30
C THR A 145 2.14 9.85 -16.97
N GLY A 146 2.65 11.07 -17.13
CA GLY A 146 1.83 12.21 -17.56
C GLY A 146 0.79 12.64 -16.53
N GLN A 147 0.79 12.05 -15.34
CA GLN A 147 -0.12 12.37 -14.24
C GLN A 147 0.67 12.80 -13.01
N LYS A 148 0.09 13.64 -12.17
CA LYS A 148 0.77 14.10 -10.95
C LYS A 148 0.80 12.98 -9.91
N VAL A 149 2.00 12.55 -9.52
CA VAL A 149 2.28 11.64 -8.43
C VAL A 149 2.88 12.44 -7.28
N TRP A 150 2.18 12.52 -6.14
CA TRP A 150 2.55 13.41 -5.04
C TRP A 150 3.63 12.82 -4.13
N ASP A 151 3.47 11.57 -3.70
CA ASP A 151 4.43 10.83 -2.86
C ASP A 151 4.48 9.37 -3.30
N SER A 152 5.38 9.07 -4.24
CA SER A 152 5.52 7.74 -4.84
C SER A 152 6.02 6.66 -3.87
N GLN A 153 6.62 7.06 -2.75
CA GLN A 153 7.19 6.16 -1.75
C GLN A 153 6.24 5.88 -0.58
N CYS A 154 5.02 6.43 -0.61
CA CYS A 154 4.02 6.13 0.40
C CYS A 154 3.35 4.77 0.10
N GLY A 155 3.38 3.87 1.08
CA GLY A 155 2.73 2.56 1.03
C GLY A 155 1.24 2.59 1.41
N TYR A 156 0.73 3.73 1.92
CA TYR A 156 -0.68 3.91 2.19
C TYR A 156 -1.41 4.27 0.91
N ARG A 157 -2.16 3.31 0.36
CA ARG A 157 -2.80 3.47 -0.94
C ARG A 157 -4.19 2.89 -0.96
N GLY A 158 -5.04 3.43 -1.83
CA GLY A 158 -6.34 2.87 -2.18
C GLY A 158 -6.37 2.47 -3.65
N TYR A 159 -7.05 1.37 -3.95
CA TYR A 159 -7.23 0.87 -5.31
C TYR A 159 -8.69 0.48 -5.54
N ASN A 160 -9.23 0.85 -6.69
CA ASN A 160 -10.41 0.20 -7.22
C ASN A 160 -10.04 -1.18 -7.77
N ALA A 161 -10.88 -2.19 -7.54
CA ALA A 161 -10.63 -3.57 -7.99
C ALA A 161 -10.33 -3.69 -9.49
N ALA A 162 -10.86 -2.78 -10.30
CA ALA A 162 -10.60 -2.73 -11.74
C ALA A 162 -9.12 -2.57 -12.05
N VAL A 163 -8.39 -1.75 -11.27
CA VAL A 163 -6.93 -1.59 -11.42
C VAL A 163 -6.22 -2.92 -11.23
N LEU A 164 -6.48 -3.59 -10.10
CA LEU A 164 -5.79 -4.82 -9.71
C LEU A 164 -6.12 -6.02 -10.61
N LYS A 165 -7.26 -5.97 -11.32
CA LYS A 165 -7.62 -6.98 -12.33
C LYS A 165 -6.86 -6.79 -13.63
N ASN A 166 -6.54 -5.56 -14.01
CA ASN A 166 -5.95 -5.22 -15.30
C ASN A 166 -4.45 -4.91 -15.22
N VAL A 167 -3.95 -4.55 -14.05
CA VAL A 167 -2.56 -4.13 -13.84
C VAL A 167 -1.88 -5.04 -12.84
N LYS A 168 -0.72 -5.58 -13.19
CA LYS A 168 0.11 -6.40 -12.31
C LYS A 168 1.52 -5.84 -12.27
N SER A 169 2.08 -5.71 -11.08
CA SER A 169 3.51 -5.51 -10.89
C SER A 169 4.21 -6.87 -10.94
N TYR A 170 5.40 -6.89 -11.47
CA TYR A 170 6.26 -8.09 -11.52
C TYR A 170 7.48 -7.96 -10.60
N SER A 171 7.69 -6.79 -10.05
CA SER A 171 8.79 -6.50 -9.14
C SER A 171 8.48 -7.07 -7.74
N PRO A 172 9.41 -7.79 -7.08
CA PRO A 172 9.16 -8.35 -5.76
C PRO A 172 9.37 -7.36 -4.61
N GLY A 173 10.18 -6.31 -4.81
CA GLY A 173 10.58 -5.36 -3.77
C GLY A 173 9.69 -4.11 -3.68
N TYR A 174 10.25 -3.06 -3.10
CA TYR A 174 9.57 -1.77 -2.89
C TYR A 174 9.23 -1.05 -4.21
N GLU A 175 9.97 -1.33 -5.28
CA GLU A 175 9.73 -0.78 -6.61
C GLU A 175 8.39 -1.26 -7.22
N ALA A 176 7.80 -2.33 -6.72
CA ALA A 176 6.51 -2.85 -7.16
C ALA A 176 5.41 -1.79 -7.14
N GLU A 177 5.41 -0.97 -6.11
CA GLU A 177 4.40 0.08 -5.92
C GLU A 177 4.56 1.22 -6.94
N SER A 178 5.79 1.53 -7.36
CA SER A 178 6.05 2.49 -8.44
C SER A 178 5.77 1.89 -9.82
N GLU A 179 6.05 0.60 -10.01
CA GLU A 179 5.71 -0.13 -11.24
C GLU A 179 4.21 -0.17 -11.47
N MET A 180 3.41 -0.40 -10.41
CA MET A 180 1.94 -0.33 -10.46
C MET A 180 1.44 1.03 -10.94
N ILE A 181 2.02 2.13 -10.46
CA ILE A 181 1.67 3.49 -10.88
C ILE A 181 1.91 3.67 -12.39
N ILE A 182 3.07 3.23 -12.89
CA ILE A 182 3.42 3.35 -14.32
C ILE A 182 2.44 2.56 -15.20
N TYR A 183 2.18 1.30 -14.83
CA TYR A 183 1.30 0.45 -15.62
C TYR A 183 -0.17 0.88 -15.54
N ALA A 184 -0.61 1.37 -14.39
CA ALA A 184 -1.94 1.92 -14.24
C ALA A 184 -2.13 3.18 -15.13
N ALA A 185 -1.16 4.09 -15.13
CA ALA A 185 -1.21 5.27 -15.99
C ALA A 185 -1.23 4.91 -17.50
N ARG A 186 -0.44 3.89 -17.92
CA ARG A 186 -0.47 3.38 -19.29
C ARG A 186 -1.81 2.75 -19.67
N ALA A 187 -2.51 2.19 -18.70
CA ALA A 187 -3.86 1.66 -18.85
C ALA A 187 -4.95 2.73 -18.64
N GLU A 188 -4.57 4.01 -18.66
CA GLU A 188 -5.44 5.19 -18.55
C GLU A 188 -6.19 5.31 -17.22
N PHE A 189 -5.78 4.58 -16.17
CA PHE A 189 -6.32 4.75 -14.83
C PHE A 189 -5.88 6.08 -14.21
N LYS A 190 -6.80 6.72 -13.49
CA LYS A 190 -6.58 8.03 -12.85
C LYS A 190 -5.94 7.88 -11.47
N ILE A 191 -4.93 8.71 -11.20
CA ILE A 191 -4.18 8.72 -9.94
C ILE A 191 -4.54 9.96 -9.15
N GLY A 192 -4.98 9.78 -7.90
CA GLY A 192 -5.28 10.82 -6.93
C GLY A 192 -4.42 10.72 -5.68
N CYS A 193 -4.65 11.63 -4.73
CA CYS A 193 -3.97 11.59 -3.44
C CYS A 193 -4.88 11.99 -2.28
N VAL A 194 -4.47 11.56 -1.07
CA VAL A 194 -4.98 12.01 0.22
C VAL A 194 -3.81 12.55 1.02
N ASN A 195 -3.93 13.76 1.57
CA ASN A 195 -2.90 14.31 2.45
C ASN A 195 -2.97 13.60 3.80
N ILE A 196 -1.86 13.04 4.22
CA ILE A 196 -1.73 12.34 5.50
C ILE A 196 -0.55 12.90 6.28
N PRO A 197 -0.58 12.86 7.62
CA PRO A 197 0.55 13.27 8.43
C PRO A 197 1.74 12.35 8.21
N THR A 198 2.93 12.89 8.37
CA THR A 198 4.16 12.11 8.46
C THR A 198 4.34 11.64 9.90
N ILE A 199 4.34 10.33 10.11
CA ILE A 199 4.57 9.72 11.42
C ILE A 199 5.91 8.98 11.35
N TYR A 200 6.88 9.44 12.14
CA TYR A 200 8.14 8.75 12.36
C TYR A 200 8.20 8.24 13.80
N GLY A 201 8.44 6.94 13.94
CA GLY A 201 8.79 6.30 15.20
C GLY A 201 10.30 6.07 15.29
N ASN A 202 10.74 5.33 16.32
CA ASN A 202 12.13 4.91 16.51
C ASN A 202 12.53 3.71 15.61
N GLU A 203 11.74 3.42 14.57
CA GLU A 203 11.94 2.23 13.74
C GLU A 203 13.11 2.42 12.78
N LYS A 204 13.92 1.37 12.67
CA LYS A 204 14.97 1.30 11.64
C LYS A 204 14.34 0.90 10.31
N SER A 205 14.59 1.70 9.27
CA SER A 205 14.15 1.36 7.90
C SER A 205 14.71 -0.02 7.51
N LYS A 206 13.79 -0.92 7.12
CA LYS A 206 14.16 -2.26 6.60
C LYS A 206 14.57 -2.21 5.12
N MET A 207 14.41 -1.07 4.48
CA MET A 207 14.73 -0.87 3.06
C MET A 207 16.23 -0.64 2.87
N ASN A 208 16.85 -1.44 2.00
CA ASN A 208 18.21 -1.18 1.53
C ASN A 208 18.18 -0.03 0.49
N PRO A 209 18.81 1.13 0.76
CA PRO A 209 18.74 2.29 -0.13
C PRO A 209 19.30 2.01 -1.53
N VAL A 210 20.35 1.20 -1.63
CA VAL A 210 21.00 0.87 -2.91
C VAL A 210 20.08 0.01 -3.78
N GLU A 211 19.46 -1.02 -3.19
CA GLU A 211 18.52 -1.88 -3.90
C GLU A 211 17.29 -1.10 -4.35
N ALA A 212 16.77 -0.20 -3.51
CA ALA A 212 15.64 0.64 -3.83
C ALA A 212 15.95 1.59 -5.01
N ILE A 213 17.13 2.21 -5.05
CA ILE A 213 17.56 3.08 -6.16
C ILE A 213 17.71 2.26 -7.44
N LEU A 214 18.35 1.10 -7.39
CA LEU A 214 18.54 0.24 -8.55
C LEU A 214 17.20 -0.30 -9.08
N GLY A 215 16.31 -0.73 -8.18
CA GLY A 215 14.96 -1.17 -8.53
C GLY A 215 14.16 -0.05 -9.20
N PHE A 216 14.16 1.14 -8.61
CA PHE A 216 13.49 2.32 -9.17
C PHE A 216 14.03 2.72 -10.54
N THR A 217 15.36 2.72 -10.70
CA THR A 217 15.99 3.02 -11.99
C THR A 217 15.54 2.04 -13.07
N LYS A 218 15.52 0.74 -12.79
CA LYS A 218 15.06 -0.29 -13.74
C LYS A 218 13.64 -0.05 -14.22
N ILE A 219 12.71 0.34 -13.34
CA ILE A 219 11.32 0.57 -13.75
C ILE A 219 11.12 1.87 -14.52
N LEU A 220 11.98 2.88 -14.34
CA LEU A 220 11.93 4.10 -15.14
C LEU A 220 12.28 3.86 -16.61
N PHE A 221 13.10 2.86 -16.92
CA PHE A 221 13.51 2.52 -18.29
C PHE A 221 12.67 1.39 -18.92
N LYS A 222 11.71 0.81 -18.20
CA LYS A 222 10.65 -0.05 -18.76
C LYS A 222 9.54 0.79 -19.40
#